data_83d293e40f9d0e1dd6651bdf1f89a177
#
_entry.id   83d293e40f9d0e1dd6651bdf1f89a177
#
_cell.length_a   1.000
_cell.length_b   1.000
_cell.length_c   1.000
_cell.angle_alpha   90.00
_cell.angle_beta   90.00
_cell.angle_gamma   90.00
#
_symmetry.space_group_name_H-M   'P 1'
#
loop_
_entity.id
_entity.type
_entity.pdbx_description
1 polymer ?
#
loop_
_entity_poly.entity_id
_entity_poly.type
_entity_poly.pdbx_seq_one_letter_code
_entity_poly.pdbx_strand_id
1 'polypeptide(L)'
;MATEVIATEGEAIYAWMIWILPFIAALIIPAVGKFSKISTGRIAVGFAAMSAISAAVLLPMALDGHEIHDQIDWISAIGLKAGVLADPLSIIMANVVGWISFLIMCYSTGYMKGDRDIVRFWFWMMFFIGSMQLIVLSDNLLQLFFGWEGVGLASYALISFWYRDKAKAHVGKEGRSALGIMEYYSPTHSGMKAFIMTKVGDVMMLAGMFMIFAFAGTFGFKELLADTTWAVNMSAESLLVPAAVLLFGGAIGKSAQFPLNEWLLEAMTGPTAVSALIHAATMVKAGVFLVARLGPLFFALGAAGILADQFFEIIAWVGAITALLLATQGMVNPEIKNCLLYTSD
;
A
#
# COMPACT_ATOMS: atom_id res chain seq x y z
N MET A 1 -12.53 23.77 -17.22
CA MET A 1 -13.75 23.70 -16.39
C MET A 1 -14.28 22.29 -16.54
N ALA A 2 -13.91 21.38 -15.66
CA ALA A 2 -14.58 20.09 -15.59
C ALA A 2 -15.96 20.36 -14.93
N THR A 3 -17.02 20.01 -15.62
CA THR A 3 -18.37 19.99 -15.04
C THR A 3 -18.35 19.00 -13.89
N GLU A 4 -18.51 19.48 -12.67
CA GLU A 4 -18.80 18.65 -11.51
C GLU A 4 -20.11 17.90 -11.77
N VAL A 5 -20.00 16.70 -12.34
CA VAL A 5 -21.15 15.79 -12.42
C VAL A 5 -21.24 15.15 -11.05
N ILE A 6 -22.22 15.59 -10.25
CA ILE A 6 -22.56 15.00 -8.96
C ILE A 6 -22.91 13.54 -9.24
N ALA A 7 -22.07 12.62 -8.73
CA ALA A 7 -22.30 11.19 -8.80
C ALA A 7 -23.69 10.86 -8.23
N THR A 8 -24.37 9.90 -8.83
CA THR A 8 -25.62 9.38 -8.26
C THR A 8 -25.33 8.72 -6.91
N GLU A 9 -26.26 8.84 -5.94
CA GLU A 9 -26.10 8.18 -4.60
C GLU A 9 -25.74 6.69 -4.73
N GLY A 10 -26.20 6.03 -5.81
CA GLY A 10 -25.89 4.64 -6.08
C GLY A 10 -24.42 4.36 -6.40
N GLU A 11 -23.73 5.27 -7.07
CA GLU A 11 -22.31 5.11 -7.44
C GLU A 11 -21.39 5.29 -6.23
N ALA A 12 -21.71 6.21 -5.32
CA ALA A 12 -20.97 6.41 -4.09
C ALA A 12 -20.94 5.14 -3.21
N ILE A 13 -22.05 4.39 -3.15
CA ILE A 13 -22.13 3.13 -2.42
C ILE A 13 -21.09 2.13 -2.92
N TYR A 14 -20.91 1.98 -4.24
CA TYR A 14 -19.90 1.06 -4.78
C TYR A 14 -18.48 1.48 -4.37
N ALA A 15 -18.17 2.76 -4.34
CA ALA A 15 -16.87 3.26 -3.91
C ALA A 15 -16.58 2.91 -2.44
N TRP A 16 -17.56 3.05 -1.55
CA TRP A 16 -17.43 2.61 -0.16
C TRP A 16 -17.30 1.09 -0.03
N MET A 17 -18.05 0.32 -0.81
CA MET A 17 -18.01 -1.14 -0.77
C MET A 17 -16.64 -1.72 -1.13
N ILE A 18 -15.86 -1.07 -1.99
CA ILE A 18 -14.57 -1.56 -2.45
C ILE A 18 -13.62 -1.87 -1.27
N TRP A 19 -13.54 -0.99 -0.28
CA TRP A 19 -12.63 -1.17 0.86
C TRP A 19 -13.32 -1.68 2.13
N ILE A 20 -14.61 -1.43 2.33
CA ILE A 20 -15.35 -1.88 3.52
C ILE A 20 -15.59 -3.38 3.49
N LEU A 21 -15.96 -3.95 2.34
CA LEU A 21 -16.26 -5.38 2.23
C LEU A 21 -15.11 -6.29 2.66
N PRO A 22 -13.85 -6.04 2.25
CA PRO A 22 -12.73 -6.82 2.76
C PRO A 22 -12.56 -6.75 4.29
N PHE A 23 -12.77 -5.58 4.90
CA PHE A 23 -12.71 -5.45 6.37
C PHE A 23 -13.84 -6.21 7.07
N ILE A 24 -15.06 -6.15 6.53
CA ILE A 24 -16.19 -6.95 7.05
C ILE A 24 -15.84 -8.44 6.99
N ALA A 25 -15.31 -8.92 5.87
CA ALA A 25 -14.87 -10.30 5.75
C ALA A 25 -13.79 -10.65 6.78
N ALA A 26 -12.80 -9.78 6.98
CA ALA A 26 -11.76 -9.99 7.99
C ALA A 26 -12.37 -10.15 9.39
N LEU A 27 -13.37 -9.37 9.76
CA LEU A 27 -14.05 -9.48 11.06
C LEU A 27 -14.89 -10.77 11.20
N ILE A 28 -15.53 -11.21 10.12
CA ILE A 28 -16.40 -12.40 10.11
C ILE A 28 -15.60 -13.71 10.13
N ILE A 29 -14.47 -13.75 9.43
CA ILE A 29 -13.65 -14.96 9.23
C ILE A 29 -13.25 -15.64 10.55
N PRO A 30 -12.77 -14.96 11.61
CA PRO A 30 -12.43 -15.61 12.87
C PRO A 30 -13.65 -16.25 13.57
N ALA A 31 -14.81 -15.61 13.47
CA ALA A 31 -16.04 -16.13 14.06
C ALA A 31 -16.51 -17.41 13.34
N VAL A 32 -16.56 -17.40 12.00
CA VAL A 32 -16.94 -18.56 11.18
C VAL A 32 -15.88 -19.67 11.29
N GLY A 33 -14.62 -19.33 11.44
CA GLY A 33 -13.52 -20.28 11.58
C GLY A 33 -13.63 -21.19 12.81
N LYS A 34 -14.39 -20.80 13.83
CA LYS A 34 -14.71 -21.66 14.99
C LYS A 34 -15.62 -22.84 14.61
N PHE A 35 -16.46 -22.66 13.59
CA PHE A 35 -17.43 -23.66 13.15
C PHE A 35 -16.94 -24.43 11.92
N SER A 36 -16.34 -23.75 10.94
CA SER A 36 -15.91 -24.37 9.68
C SER A 36 -14.72 -23.65 9.06
N LYS A 37 -13.56 -24.28 9.05
CA LYS A 37 -12.36 -23.76 8.38
C LYS A 37 -12.52 -23.65 6.86
N ILE A 38 -13.28 -24.56 6.24
CA ILE A 38 -13.50 -24.56 4.79
C ILE A 38 -14.34 -23.36 4.36
N SER A 39 -15.35 -22.99 5.15
CA SER A 39 -16.23 -21.86 4.86
C SER A 39 -15.49 -20.52 4.90
N THR A 40 -14.41 -20.39 5.69
CA THR A 40 -13.63 -19.14 5.77
C THR A 40 -13.01 -18.77 4.43
N GLY A 41 -12.47 -19.74 3.69
CA GLY A 41 -11.91 -19.49 2.36
C GLY A 41 -12.98 -19.07 1.33
N ARG A 42 -14.16 -19.69 1.38
CA ARG A 42 -15.29 -19.33 0.50
C ARG A 42 -15.79 -17.91 0.76
N ILE A 43 -15.89 -17.52 2.03
CA ILE A 43 -16.25 -16.16 2.44
C ILE A 43 -15.19 -15.17 1.94
N ALA A 44 -13.90 -15.43 2.19
CA ALA A 44 -12.82 -14.58 1.76
C ALA A 44 -12.83 -14.33 0.24
N VAL A 45 -12.95 -15.40 -0.55
CA VAL A 45 -13.02 -15.30 -2.02
C VAL A 45 -14.28 -14.55 -2.47
N GLY A 46 -15.44 -14.83 -1.85
CA GLY A 46 -16.70 -14.16 -2.18
C GLY A 46 -16.64 -12.64 -1.95
N PHE A 47 -16.12 -12.22 -0.79
CA PHE A 47 -15.98 -10.80 -0.48
C PHE A 47 -14.90 -10.11 -1.33
N ALA A 48 -13.80 -10.81 -1.66
CA ALA A 48 -12.79 -10.29 -2.60
C ALA A 48 -13.40 -10.09 -4.01
N ALA A 49 -14.23 -11.03 -4.48
CA ALA A 49 -14.96 -10.89 -5.73
C ALA A 49 -15.93 -9.71 -5.70
N MET A 50 -16.69 -9.53 -4.62
CA MET A 50 -17.63 -8.40 -4.49
C MET A 50 -16.88 -7.06 -4.51
N SER A 51 -15.75 -6.94 -3.82
CA SER A 51 -14.89 -5.75 -3.86
C SER A 51 -14.38 -5.47 -5.28
N ALA A 52 -13.88 -6.49 -6.00
CA ALA A 52 -13.41 -6.34 -7.37
C ALA A 52 -14.53 -5.95 -8.35
N ILE A 53 -15.72 -6.55 -8.20
CA ILE A 53 -16.89 -6.21 -9.02
C ILE A 53 -17.33 -4.77 -8.74
N SER A 54 -17.34 -4.32 -7.48
CA SER A 54 -17.67 -2.93 -7.15
C SER A 54 -16.72 -1.95 -7.82
N ALA A 55 -15.41 -2.26 -7.88
CA ALA A 55 -14.43 -1.45 -8.60
C ALA A 55 -14.68 -1.47 -10.12
N ALA A 56 -15.05 -2.63 -10.68
CA ALA A 56 -15.34 -2.76 -12.11
C ALA A 56 -16.59 -1.99 -12.54
N VAL A 57 -17.61 -1.92 -11.70
CA VAL A 57 -18.83 -1.13 -11.96
C VAL A 57 -18.53 0.36 -12.14
N LEU A 58 -17.51 0.87 -11.43
CA LEU A 58 -17.09 2.29 -11.54
C LEU A 58 -16.12 2.55 -12.70
N LEU A 59 -15.63 1.52 -13.40
CA LEU A 59 -14.64 1.70 -14.47
C LEU A 59 -15.13 2.56 -15.65
N PRO A 60 -16.38 2.42 -16.16
CA PRO A 60 -16.88 3.30 -17.22
C PRO A 60 -16.83 4.77 -16.84
N MET A 61 -17.22 5.11 -15.61
CA MET A 61 -17.19 6.47 -15.08
C MET A 61 -15.77 7.05 -15.09
N ALA A 62 -14.78 6.25 -14.70
CA ALA A 62 -13.37 6.64 -14.74
C ALA A 62 -12.88 6.91 -16.17
N LEU A 63 -13.31 6.12 -17.14
CA LEU A 63 -12.95 6.30 -18.55
C LEU A 63 -13.57 7.57 -19.15
N ASP A 64 -14.73 7.99 -18.64
CA ASP A 64 -15.39 9.26 -19.01
C ASP A 64 -14.80 10.48 -18.28
N GLY A 65 -13.82 10.27 -17.40
CA GLY A 65 -13.14 11.33 -16.64
C GLY A 65 -13.96 11.91 -15.49
N HIS A 66 -15.00 11.22 -15.06
CA HIS A 66 -15.82 11.61 -13.91
C HIS A 66 -15.20 11.15 -12.60
N GLU A 67 -15.53 11.83 -11.50
CA GLU A 67 -15.08 11.49 -10.15
C GLU A 67 -16.22 11.46 -9.13
N ILE A 68 -16.08 10.62 -8.11
CA ILE A 68 -16.95 10.59 -6.93
C ILE A 68 -16.15 11.11 -5.76
N HIS A 69 -16.72 12.10 -5.06
CA HIS A 69 -16.18 12.57 -3.79
C HIS A 69 -17.30 12.58 -2.76
N ASP A 70 -17.26 11.64 -1.83
CA ASP A 70 -18.24 11.51 -0.76
C ASP A 70 -17.53 11.48 0.59
N GLN A 71 -18.07 12.19 1.58
CA GLN A 71 -17.44 12.42 2.88
C GLN A 71 -18.41 12.27 4.02
N ILE A 72 -17.94 11.71 5.12
CA ILE A 72 -18.64 11.67 6.41
C ILE A 72 -17.79 12.36 7.48
N ASP A 73 -18.43 13.06 8.41
CA ASP A 73 -17.72 13.67 9.53
C ASP A 73 -17.14 12.58 10.44
N TRP A 74 -15.81 12.60 10.62
CA TRP A 74 -15.11 11.61 11.44
C TRP A 74 -14.64 12.18 12.77
N ILE A 75 -13.75 13.18 12.75
CA ILE A 75 -13.26 13.85 13.96
C ILE A 75 -13.58 15.35 13.85
N SER A 76 -14.78 15.72 14.22
CA SER A 76 -15.31 17.09 14.08
C SER A 76 -14.48 18.12 14.87
N ALA A 77 -13.80 17.69 15.96
CA ALA A 77 -12.96 18.57 16.78
C ALA A 77 -11.78 19.22 16.03
N ILE A 78 -11.29 18.53 14.99
CA ILE A 78 -10.18 19.01 14.12
C ILE A 78 -10.63 19.18 12.67
N GLY A 79 -11.94 19.17 12.41
CA GLY A 79 -12.51 19.31 11.07
C GLY A 79 -12.18 18.15 10.12
N LEU A 80 -11.76 16.98 10.66
CA LEU A 80 -11.37 15.84 9.86
C LEU A 80 -12.58 15.04 9.41
N LYS A 81 -12.68 14.82 8.13
CA LYS A 81 -13.68 13.97 7.48
C LYS A 81 -13.03 12.66 7.03
N ALA A 82 -13.79 11.59 7.01
CA ALA A 82 -13.43 10.36 6.33
C ALA A 82 -14.21 10.30 5.02
N GLY A 83 -13.53 10.11 3.91
CA GLY A 83 -14.17 10.17 2.63
C GLY A 83 -13.63 9.18 1.61
N VAL A 84 -14.29 9.15 0.49
CA VAL A 84 -13.90 8.38 -0.69
C VAL A 84 -13.70 9.34 -1.85
N LEU A 85 -12.49 9.33 -2.41
CA LEU A 85 -12.15 10.02 -3.64
C LEU A 85 -11.91 8.97 -4.73
N ALA A 86 -12.95 8.71 -5.53
CA ALA A 86 -12.91 7.76 -6.63
C ALA A 86 -12.78 8.53 -7.96
N ASP A 87 -11.58 8.97 -8.26
CA ASP A 87 -11.17 9.57 -9.52
C ASP A 87 -10.61 8.51 -10.49
N PRO A 88 -10.30 8.82 -11.74
CA PRO A 88 -9.75 7.87 -12.70
C PRO A 88 -8.53 7.11 -12.20
N LEU A 89 -7.60 7.76 -11.49
CA LEU A 89 -6.41 7.11 -10.91
C LEU A 89 -6.80 6.08 -9.85
N SER A 90 -7.68 6.44 -8.91
CA SER A 90 -8.16 5.55 -7.85
C SER A 90 -8.93 4.37 -8.42
N ILE A 91 -9.84 4.60 -9.35
CA ILE A 91 -10.69 3.53 -9.90
C ILE A 91 -9.87 2.52 -10.70
N ILE A 92 -8.93 2.98 -11.53
CA ILE A 92 -8.01 2.08 -12.26
C ILE A 92 -7.17 1.27 -11.26
N MET A 93 -6.59 1.92 -10.27
CA MET A 93 -5.78 1.23 -9.27
C MET A 93 -6.61 0.28 -8.40
N ALA A 94 -7.84 0.65 -8.02
CA ALA A 94 -8.76 -0.21 -7.29
C ALA A 94 -9.13 -1.48 -8.08
N ASN A 95 -9.28 -1.37 -9.40
CA ASN A 95 -9.49 -2.53 -10.27
C ASN A 95 -8.24 -3.43 -10.32
N VAL A 96 -7.06 -2.86 -10.48
CA VAL A 96 -5.79 -3.64 -10.47
C VAL A 96 -5.66 -4.40 -9.16
N VAL A 97 -5.81 -3.72 -8.02
CA VAL A 97 -5.75 -4.34 -6.69
C VAL A 97 -6.85 -5.38 -6.52
N GLY A 98 -8.09 -5.05 -6.85
CA GLY A 98 -9.26 -5.92 -6.66
C GLY A 98 -9.16 -7.22 -7.44
N TRP A 99 -8.92 -7.17 -8.75
CA TRP A 99 -8.89 -8.36 -9.61
C TRP A 99 -7.67 -9.23 -9.35
N ILE A 100 -6.48 -8.66 -9.19
CA ILE A 100 -5.28 -9.45 -8.87
C ILE A 100 -5.44 -10.12 -7.50
N SER A 101 -5.93 -9.40 -6.50
CA SER A 101 -6.20 -9.96 -5.18
C SER A 101 -7.23 -11.09 -5.23
N PHE A 102 -8.32 -10.92 -5.97
CA PHE A 102 -9.33 -11.96 -6.17
C PHE A 102 -8.73 -13.24 -6.78
N LEU A 103 -7.92 -13.12 -7.82
CA LEU A 103 -7.25 -14.27 -8.46
C LEU A 103 -6.29 -14.97 -7.49
N ILE A 104 -5.51 -14.22 -6.71
CA ILE A 104 -4.62 -14.75 -5.68
C ILE A 104 -5.43 -15.46 -4.58
N MET A 105 -6.58 -14.92 -4.18
CA MET A 105 -7.46 -15.54 -3.19
C MET A 105 -8.03 -16.87 -3.72
N CYS A 106 -8.45 -16.93 -4.98
CA CYS A 106 -8.86 -18.17 -5.63
C CYS A 106 -7.74 -19.22 -5.63
N TYR A 107 -6.53 -18.85 -6.05
CA TYR A 107 -5.35 -19.72 -6.02
C TYR A 107 -5.06 -20.23 -4.61
N SER A 108 -5.17 -19.36 -3.61
CA SER A 108 -4.88 -19.67 -2.21
C SER A 108 -5.80 -20.74 -1.63
N THR A 109 -7.00 -20.94 -2.17
CA THR A 109 -7.92 -22.01 -1.71
C THR A 109 -7.33 -23.40 -1.92
N GLY A 110 -6.59 -23.61 -3.01
CA GLY A 110 -5.85 -24.84 -3.28
C GLY A 110 -4.51 -24.89 -2.55
N TYR A 111 -3.74 -23.79 -2.63
CA TYR A 111 -2.38 -23.71 -2.10
C TYR A 111 -2.31 -23.88 -0.58
N MET A 112 -3.22 -23.25 0.18
CA MET A 112 -3.25 -23.33 1.65
C MET A 112 -4.13 -24.46 2.19
N LYS A 113 -4.60 -25.35 1.32
CA LYS A 113 -5.46 -26.48 1.74
C LYS A 113 -4.74 -27.38 2.73
N GLY A 114 -5.35 -27.55 3.90
CA GLY A 114 -4.81 -28.39 4.97
C GLY A 114 -3.84 -27.66 5.93
N ASP A 115 -3.56 -26.38 5.72
CA ASP A 115 -2.77 -25.62 6.71
C ASP A 115 -3.55 -25.47 8.02
N ARG A 116 -2.83 -25.63 9.13
CA ARG A 116 -3.40 -25.57 10.48
C ARG A 116 -3.99 -24.19 10.79
N ASP A 117 -3.30 -23.13 10.38
CA ASP A 117 -3.57 -21.76 10.75
C ASP A 117 -4.31 -21.00 9.62
N ILE A 118 -5.03 -21.72 8.76
CA ILE A 118 -5.70 -21.20 7.57
C ILE A 118 -6.70 -20.06 7.86
N VAL A 119 -7.35 -20.08 9.02
CA VAL A 119 -8.29 -18.99 9.43
C VAL A 119 -7.55 -17.67 9.62
N ARG A 120 -6.36 -17.72 10.26
CA ARG A 120 -5.49 -16.56 10.44
C ARG A 120 -4.97 -16.06 9.09
N PHE A 121 -4.67 -16.96 8.14
CA PHE A 121 -4.29 -16.60 6.79
C PHE A 121 -5.37 -15.77 6.10
N TRP A 122 -6.62 -16.26 6.07
CA TRP A 122 -7.73 -15.55 5.43
C TRP A 122 -8.05 -14.21 6.08
N PHE A 123 -7.96 -14.13 7.42
CA PHE A 123 -8.13 -12.88 8.16
C PHE A 123 -7.13 -11.81 7.67
N TRP A 124 -5.83 -12.15 7.69
CA TRP A 124 -4.80 -11.19 7.32
C TRP A 124 -4.81 -10.83 5.82
N MET A 125 -5.13 -11.78 4.96
CA MET A 125 -5.28 -11.51 3.52
C MET A 125 -6.41 -10.51 3.26
N MET A 126 -7.59 -10.69 3.88
CA MET A 126 -8.71 -9.77 3.70
C MET A 126 -8.44 -8.40 4.34
N PHE A 127 -7.82 -8.37 5.52
CA PHE A 127 -7.39 -7.13 6.15
C PHE A 127 -6.38 -6.36 5.29
N PHE A 128 -5.46 -7.07 4.66
CA PHE A 128 -4.48 -6.50 3.75
C PHE A 128 -5.15 -5.87 2.52
N ILE A 129 -6.06 -6.59 1.87
CA ILE A 129 -6.81 -6.11 0.70
C ILE A 129 -7.62 -4.86 1.06
N GLY A 130 -8.33 -4.88 2.19
CA GLY A 130 -9.10 -3.74 2.67
C GLY A 130 -8.23 -2.51 2.93
N SER A 131 -7.08 -2.71 3.56
CA SER A 131 -6.12 -1.63 3.84
C SER A 131 -5.54 -1.02 2.57
N MET A 132 -5.24 -1.83 1.55
CA MET A 132 -4.76 -1.32 0.26
C MET A 132 -5.85 -0.56 -0.50
N GLN A 133 -7.08 -1.08 -0.52
CA GLN A 133 -8.21 -0.38 -1.13
C GLN A 133 -8.54 0.93 -0.40
N LEU A 134 -8.36 0.98 0.93
CA LEU A 134 -8.48 2.21 1.71
C LEU A 134 -7.42 3.25 1.31
N ILE A 135 -6.16 2.84 1.07
CA ILE A 135 -5.12 3.74 0.54
C ILE A 135 -5.58 4.35 -0.77
N VAL A 136 -6.04 3.51 -1.69
CA VAL A 136 -6.38 3.89 -3.07
C VAL A 136 -7.57 4.85 -3.13
N LEU A 137 -8.55 4.70 -2.26
CA LEU A 137 -9.80 5.45 -2.29
C LEU A 137 -9.88 6.56 -1.24
N SER A 138 -8.86 6.76 -0.41
CA SER A 138 -8.87 7.83 0.59
C SER A 138 -8.91 9.21 -0.06
N ASP A 139 -9.65 10.14 0.54
CA ASP A 139 -9.76 11.52 0.12
C ASP A 139 -8.76 12.46 0.81
N ASN A 140 -8.07 11.97 1.83
CA ASN A 140 -7.12 12.75 2.61
C ASN A 140 -5.89 11.93 3.04
N LEU A 141 -4.80 12.63 3.35
CA LEU A 141 -3.51 12.05 3.75
C LEU A 141 -3.62 11.21 5.03
N LEU A 142 -4.43 11.62 6.02
CA LEU A 142 -4.50 10.91 7.28
C LEU A 142 -5.24 9.57 7.14
N GLN A 143 -6.34 9.54 6.41
CA GLN A 143 -7.05 8.29 6.10
C GLN A 143 -6.20 7.35 5.25
N LEU A 144 -5.47 7.90 4.26
CA LEU A 144 -4.48 7.14 3.50
C LEU A 144 -3.43 6.51 4.43
N PHE A 145 -2.94 7.27 5.42
CA PHE A 145 -1.97 6.77 6.39
C PHE A 145 -2.52 5.62 7.25
N PHE A 146 -3.81 5.62 7.62
CA PHE A 146 -4.42 4.46 8.30
C PHE A 146 -4.39 3.20 7.44
N GLY A 147 -4.74 3.31 6.15
CA GLY A 147 -4.59 2.20 5.21
C GLY A 147 -3.13 1.75 5.08
N TRP A 148 -2.21 2.70 5.02
CA TRP A 148 -0.76 2.50 4.94
C TRP A 148 -0.20 1.68 6.09
N GLU A 149 -0.60 2.01 7.30
CA GLU A 149 -0.27 1.28 8.52
C GLU A 149 -0.89 -0.11 8.55
N GLY A 150 -2.15 -0.23 8.09
CA GLY A 150 -2.84 -1.51 7.97
C GLY A 150 -2.12 -2.48 7.03
N VAL A 151 -1.66 -2.01 5.87
CA VAL A 151 -0.83 -2.79 4.93
C VAL A 151 0.48 -3.22 5.60
N GLY A 152 1.15 -2.33 6.34
CA GLY A 152 2.37 -2.64 7.08
C GLY A 152 2.17 -3.73 8.12
N LEU A 153 1.12 -3.65 8.92
CA LEU A 153 0.78 -4.63 9.94
C LEU A 153 0.43 -6.00 9.34
N ALA A 154 -0.40 -6.01 8.29
CA ALA A 154 -0.78 -7.24 7.62
C ALA A 154 0.41 -7.93 6.96
N SER A 155 1.31 -7.17 6.33
CA SER A 155 2.52 -7.71 5.71
C SER A 155 3.44 -8.38 6.75
N TYR A 156 3.66 -7.75 7.90
CA TYR A 156 4.38 -8.36 9.03
C TYR A 156 3.79 -9.71 9.41
N ALA A 157 2.47 -9.77 9.64
CA ALA A 157 1.78 -10.97 10.08
C ALA A 157 1.77 -12.08 9.01
N LEU A 158 1.80 -11.71 7.73
CA LEU A 158 1.80 -12.63 6.60
C LEU A 158 3.20 -13.11 6.21
N ILE A 159 4.22 -12.26 6.26
CA ILE A 159 5.63 -12.65 6.05
C ILE A 159 6.06 -13.63 7.15
N SER A 160 5.73 -13.31 8.41
CA SER A 160 5.97 -14.19 9.56
C SER A 160 4.89 -15.27 9.75
N PHE A 161 4.13 -15.62 8.73
CA PHE A 161 2.99 -16.52 8.87
C PHE A 161 3.38 -17.86 9.52
N TRP A 162 4.50 -18.44 9.13
CA TRP A 162 5.05 -19.66 9.73
C TRP A 162 5.95 -19.37 10.94
N TYR A 163 5.45 -18.58 11.88
CA TYR A 163 6.13 -18.07 13.09
C TYR A 163 6.78 -19.12 14.02
N ARG A 164 6.59 -20.41 13.72
CA ARG A 164 7.26 -21.51 14.45
C ARG A 164 8.68 -21.79 13.96
N ASP A 165 9.13 -21.01 12.99
CA ASP A 165 10.49 -21.01 12.45
C ASP A 165 11.05 -22.43 12.14
N LYS A 166 10.21 -23.28 11.52
CA LYS A 166 10.68 -24.58 11.06
C LYS A 166 11.66 -24.40 9.90
N ALA A 167 12.75 -25.16 9.89
CA ALA A 167 13.81 -25.06 8.89
C ALA A 167 13.33 -25.04 7.44
N LYS A 168 12.26 -25.79 7.11
CA LYS A 168 11.65 -25.80 5.78
C LYS A 168 11.01 -24.48 5.33
N ALA A 169 10.76 -23.56 6.24
CA ALA A 169 10.17 -22.25 5.99
C ALA A 169 11.23 -21.13 5.95
N HIS A 170 12.50 -21.46 6.19
CA HIS A 170 13.61 -20.52 6.07
C HIS A 170 13.91 -20.27 4.57
N VAL A 171 14.44 -19.09 4.31
CA VAL A 171 14.87 -18.65 2.96
C VAL A 171 16.37 -18.38 3.01
N GLY A 172 17.07 -18.65 1.90
CA GLY A 172 18.51 -18.52 1.79
C GLY A 172 19.23 -19.87 1.90
N LYS A 173 20.55 -19.84 1.94
CA LYS A 173 21.40 -21.04 1.97
C LYS A 173 22.10 -21.16 3.33
N GLU A 174 21.84 -22.26 4.03
CA GLU A 174 22.51 -22.59 5.29
C GLU A 174 24.04 -22.63 5.10
N GLY A 175 24.76 -21.97 6.00
CA GLY A 175 26.23 -21.90 5.95
C GLY A 175 26.82 -20.86 5.02
N ARG A 176 26.00 -20.12 4.24
CA ARG A 176 26.45 -18.96 3.47
C ARG A 176 26.40 -17.69 4.33
N SER A 177 27.47 -16.93 4.31
CA SER A 177 27.54 -15.62 4.96
C SER A 177 28.18 -14.61 4.01
N ALA A 178 27.65 -13.38 4.00
CA ALA A 178 28.27 -12.24 3.34
C ALA A 178 28.64 -11.20 4.41
N LEU A 179 29.88 -10.76 4.46
CA LEU A 179 30.39 -9.79 5.46
C LEU A 179 30.11 -10.21 6.92
N GLY A 180 30.08 -11.53 7.21
CA GLY A 180 29.80 -12.06 8.55
C GLY A 180 28.30 -12.16 8.90
N ILE A 181 27.39 -11.78 8.01
CA ILE A 181 25.94 -11.92 8.17
C ILE A 181 25.50 -13.23 7.51
N MET A 182 24.81 -14.08 8.28
CA MET A 182 24.27 -15.33 7.74
C MET A 182 23.14 -15.06 6.74
N GLU A 183 23.22 -15.63 5.54
CA GLU A 183 22.18 -15.56 4.50
C GLU A 183 21.17 -16.72 4.65
N TYR A 184 20.60 -16.88 5.86
CA TYR A 184 19.61 -17.90 6.16
C TYR A 184 18.60 -17.34 7.19
N TYR A 185 17.41 -17.00 6.72
CA TYR A 185 16.46 -16.17 7.45
C TYR A 185 15.21 -16.96 7.85
N SER A 186 14.82 -16.83 9.12
CA SER A 186 13.57 -17.39 9.62
C SER A 186 12.38 -16.47 9.31
N PRO A 187 11.16 -17.01 9.17
CA PRO A 187 9.95 -16.22 8.96
C PRO A 187 9.73 -15.12 10.00
N THR A 188 10.00 -15.41 11.28
CA THR A 188 9.84 -14.42 12.36
C THR A 188 10.83 -13.27 12.22
N HIS A 189 12.09 -13.57 11.91
CA HIS A 189 13.12 -12.55 11.67
C HIS A 189 12.75 -11.67 10.48
N SER A 190 12.40 -12.29 9.36
CA SER A 190 12.06 -11.59 8.12
C SER A 190 10.85 -10.67 8.26
N GLY A 191 9.80 -11.15 8.95
CA GLY A 191 8.64 -10.31 9.23
C GLY A 191 8.97 -9.12 10.12
N MET A 192 9.77 -9.33 11.18
CA MET A 192 10.19 -8.25 12.08
C MET A 192 11.05 -7.21 11.34
N LYS A 193 12.02 -7.67 10.52
CA LYS A 193 12.85 -6.78 9.71
C LYS A 193 12.00 -5.96 8.74
N ALA A 194 11.09 -6.60 8.00
CA ALA A 194 10.18 -5.90 7.09
C ALA A 194 9.37 -4.83 7.82
N PHE A 195 8.82 -5.15 8.99
CA PHE A 195 8.04 -4.20 9.78
C PHE A 195 8.87 -3.00 10.25
N ILE A 196 10.06 -3.24 10.84
CA ILE A 196 10.91 -2.15 11.34
C ILE A 196 11.39 -1.25 10.21
N MET A 197 11.85 -1.84 9.09
CA MET A 197 12.35 -1.07 7.94
C MET A 197 11.26 -0.19 7.32
N THR A 198 10.05 -0.72 7.17
CA THR A 198 8.93 0.08 6.65
C THR A 198 8.49 1.15 7.63
N LYS A 199 8.57 0.90 8.96
CA LYS A 199 8.25 1.90 9.98
C LYS A 199 9.16 3.13 9.95
N VAL A 200 10.41 2.98 9.57
CA VAL A 200 11.30 4.14 9.38
C VAL A 200 10.72 5.07 8.30
N GLY A 201 10.30 4.52 7.17
CA GLY A 201 9.62 5.30 6.12
C GLY A 201 8.27 5.88 6.57
N ASP A 202 7.50 5.11 7.33
CA ASP A 202 6.18 5.53 7.84
C ASP A 202 6.30 6.74 8.80
N VAL A 203 7.32 6.75 9.67
CA VAL A 203 7.62 7.89 10.57
C VAL A 203 8.04 9.13 9.76
N MET A 204 8.86 8.96 8.72
CA MET A 204 9.21 10.07 7.82
C MET A 204 7.94 10.63 7.15
N MET A 205 7.10 9.77 6.59
CA MET A 205 5.84 10.18 5.96
C MET A 205 4.93 10.95 6.93
N LEU A 206 4.77 10.44 8.15
CA LEU A 206 3.97 11.09 9.19
C LEU A 206 4.51 12.48 9.53
N ALA A 207 5.83 12.63 9.67
CA ALA A 207 6.45 13.93 9.92
C ALA A 207 6.18 14.91 8.77
N GLY A 208 6.34 14.48 7.51
CA GLY A 208 6.03 15.29 6.33
C GLY A 208 4.56 15.73 6.28
N MET A 209 3.64 14.80 6.60
CA MET A 209 2.19 15.09 6.66
C MET A 209 1.87 16.17 7.71
N PHE A 210 2.42 16.07 8.91
CA PHE A 210 2.18 17.06 9.96
C PHE A 210 2.85 18.41 9.67
N MET A 211 3.99 18.42 8.99
CA MET A 211 4.58 19.66 8.50
C MET A 211 3.64 20.36 7.52
N ILE A 212 3.07 19.65 6.55
CA ILE A 212 2.08 20.22 5.62
C ILE A 212 0.84 20.70 6.37
N PHE A 213 0.32 19.91 7.29
CA PHE A 213 -0.87 20.27 8.07
C PHE A 213 -0.66 21.54 8.89
N ALA A 214 0.53 21.77 9.45
CA ALA A 214 0.85 22.97 10.23
C ALA A 214 0.72 24.27 9.42
N PHE A 215 0.93 24.21 8.09
CA PHE A 215 0.81 25.35 7.19
C PHE A 215 -0.53 25.40 6.45
N ALA A 216 -1.07 24.25 6.07
CA ALA A 216 -2.30 24.14 5.28
C ALA A 216 -3.57 24.06 6.14
N GLY A 217 -3.47 23.59 7.40
CA GLY A 217 -4.63 23.36 8.27
C GLY A 217 -5.57 22.22 7.84
N THR A 218 -5.22 21.48 6.79
CA THR A 218 -6.02 20.39 6.23
C THR A 218 -5.14 19.22 5.76
N PHE A 219 -5.74 18.03 5.71
CA PHE A 219 -5.14 16.84 5.09
C PHE A 219 -5.79 16.47 3.76
N GLY A 220 -6.89 17.11 3.38
CA GLY A 220 -7.67 16.77 2.18
C GLY A 220 -6.93 17.07 0.89
N PHE A 221 -6.97 16.12 -0.06
CA PHE A 221 -6.24 16.27 -1.33
C PHE A 221 -6.79 17.42 -2.18
N LYS A 222 -8.12 17.57 -2.24
CA LYS A 222 -8.75 18.64 -3.01
C LYS A 222 -8.46 20.01 -2.41
N GLU A 223 -8.53 20.13 -1.10
CA GLU A 223 -8.26 21.37 -0.38
C GLU A 223 -6.81 21.80 -0.54
N LEU A 224 -5.85 20.86 -0.44
CA LEU A 224 -4.42 21.13 -0.63
C LEU A 224 -4.11 21.61 -2.06
N LEU A 225 -4.85 21.14 -3.05
CA LEU A 225 -4.68 21.51 -4.45
C LEU A 225 -5.40 22.84 -4.79
N ALA A 226 -6.54 23.11 -4.15
CA ALA A 226 -7.37 24.29 -4.40
C ALA A 226 -6.71 25.58 -3.89
N ASP A 227 -6.05 25.52 -2.75
CA ASP A 227 -5.30 26.65 -2.18
C ASP A 227 -3.84 26.24 -1.96
N THR A 228 -2.94 26.83 -2.73
CA THR A 228 -1.49 26.58 -2.67
C THR A 228 -0.73 27.64 -1.87
N THR A 229 -1.42 28.57 -1.20
CA THR A 229 -0.78 29.65 -0.38
C THR A 229 0.04 29.08 0.77
N TRP A 230 -0.40 27.94 1.35
CA TRP A 230 0.36 27.19 2.35
C TRP A 230 1.75 26.78 1.83
N ALA A 231 1.84 26.36 0.57
CA ALA A 231 3.09 25.91 -0.03
C ALA A 231 4.04 27.08 -0.27
N VAL A 232 3.52 28.27 -0.66
CA VAL A 232 4.32 29.50 -0.79
C VAL A 232 4.91 29.88 0.56
N ASN A 233 4.10 29.90 1.62
CA ASN A 233 4.55 30.22 2.97
C ASN A 233 5.61 29.23 3.47
N MET A 234 5.39 27.94 3.23
CA MET A 234 6.31 26.87 3.60
C MET A 234 7.63 26.93 2.82
N SER A 235 7.56 27.31 1.53
CA SER A 235 8.74 27.53 0.69
C SER A 235 9.58 28.72 1.17
N ALA A 236 8.93 29.81 1.61
CA ALA A 236 9.62 30.99 2.18
C ALA A 236 10.44 30.63 3.43
N GLU A 237 10.00 29.63 4.20
CA GLU A 237 10.73 29.07 5.36
C GLU A 237 11.71 27.95 4.99
N SER A 238 11.87 27.62 3.69
CA SER A 238 12.69 26.51 3.19
C SER A 238 12.28 25.12 3.71
N LEU A 239 11.01 24.94 4.11
CA LEU A 239 10.49 23.70 4.68
C LEU A 239 9.73 22.82 3.66
N LEU A 240 9.36 23.34 2.49
CA LEU A 240 8.56 22.62 1.50
C LEU A 240 9.29 21.39 0.94
N VAL A 241 10.56 21.56 0.51
CA VAL A 241 11.36 20.43 0.00
C VAL A 241 11.61 19.37 1.07
N PRO A 242 12.03 19.70 2.30
CA PRO A 242 12.11 18.74 3.39
C PRO A 242 10.81 17.97 3.65
N ALA A 243 9.66 18.64 3.66
CA ALA A 243 8.38 17.98 3.87
C ALA A 243 8.01 17.03 2.72
N ALA A 244 8.23 17.44 1.47
CA ALA A 244 8.01 16.60 0.31
C ALA A 244 8.92 15.35 0.31
N VAL A 245 10.21 15.51 0.67
CA VAL A 245 11.16 14.39 0.82
C VAL A 245 10.74 13.46 1.97
N LEU A 246 10.28 14.01 3.08
CA LEU A 246 9.78 13.20 4.21
C LEU A 246 8.52 12.41 3.82
N LEU A 247 7.59 13.00 3.08
CA LEU A 247 6.45 12.26 2.51
C LEU A 247 6.91 11.12 1.59
N PHE A 248 7.88 11.41 0.71
CA PHE A 248 8.45 10.40 -0.19
C PHE A 248 9.17 9.28 0.58
N GLY A 249 9.65 9.54 1.80
CA GLY A 249 10.22 8.52 2.70
C GLY A 249 9.28 7.35 2.94
N GLY A 250 7.97 7.58 3.04
CA GLY A 250 6.97 6.51 3.09
C GLY A 250 6.99 5.62 1.84
N ALA A 251 7.07 6.23 0.66
CA ALA A 251 7.19 5.49 -0.60
C ALA A 251 8.49 4.67 -0.65
N ILE A 252 9.63 5.25 -0.21
CA ILE A 252 10.91 4.53 -0.10
C ILE A 252 10.77 3.28 0.77
N GLY A 253 10.11 3.38 1.93
CA GLY A 253 9.92 2.27 2.86
C GLY A 253 9.07 1.14 2.27
N LYS A 254 7.87 1.45 1.76
CA LYS A 254 6.93 0.44 1.23
C LYS A 254 7.33 -0.12 -0.13
N SER A 255 7.91 0.70 -1.01
CA SER A 255 8.38 0.25 -2.32
C SER A 255 9.79 -0.35 -2.29
N ALA A 256 10.36 -0.56 -1.09
CA ALA A 256 11.68 -1.14 -0.90
C ALA A 256 12.76 -0.44 -1.75
N GLN A 257 12.73 0.88 -1.77
CA GLN A 257 13.74 1.67 -2.46
C GLN A 257 14.97 1.89 -1.58
N PHE A 258 16.11 2.16 -2.21
CA PHE A 258 17.34 2.48 -1.49
C PHE A 258 17.13 3.72 -0.58
N PRO A 259 17.58 3.70 0.70
CA PRO A 259 18.35 2.64 1.38
C PRO A 259 17.51 1.60 2.15
N LEU A 260 16.18 1.58 2.04
CA LEU A 260 15.29 0.71 2.81
C LEU A 260 14.86 -0.56 2.05
N ASN A 261 15.68 -1.08 1.13
CA ASN A 261 15.35 -2.17 0.22
C ASN A 261 15.58 -3.58 0.77
N GLU A 262 16.34 -3.75 1.85
CA GLU A 262 16.79 -5.08 2.30
C GLU A 262 15.67 -6.02 2.77
N TRP A 263 14.54 -5.50 3.26
CA TRP A 263 13.45 -6.33 3.75
C TRP A 263 12.76 -7.14 2.64
N LEU A 264 12.85 -6.65 1.41
CA LEU A 264 12.18 -7.24 0.25
C LEU A 264 12.65 -8.67 -0.03
N LEU A 265 13.96 -8.92 0.06
CA LEU A 265 14.56 -10.24 -0.13
C LEU A 265 14.05 -11.27 0.87
N GLU A 266 14.00 -10.87 2.13
CA GLU A 266 13.63 -11.74 3.22
C GLU A 266 12.13 -11.99 3.29
N ALA A 267 11.31 -11.13 2.66
CA ALA A 267 9.85 -11.27 2.61
C ALA A 267 9.38 -12.57 1.95
N MET A 268 10.26 -13.28 1.23
CA MET A 268 9.97 -14.58 0.59
C MET A 268 9.79 -15.74 1.56
N THR A 269 10.05 -15.56 2.85
CA THR A 269 9.78 -16.57 3.91
C THR A 269 8.29 -16.85 4.10
N GLY A 270 7.42 -15.93 3.69
CA GLY A 270 5.96 -16.11 3.72
C GLY A 270 5.43 -17.08 2.65
N PRO A 271 4.14 -17.45 2.76
CA PRO A 271 3.48 -18.24 1.71
C PRO A 271 3.56 -17.57 0.33
N THR A 272 3.71 -18.35 -0.75
CA THR A 272 3.85 -17.79 -2.12
C THR A 272 2.68 -16.89 -2.52
N ALA A 273 1.45 -17.21 -2.09
CA ALA A 273 0.28 -16.35 -2.33
C ALA A 273 0.41 -14.97 -1.66
N VAL A 274 1.06 -14.91 -0.50
CA VAL A 274 1.35 -13.65 0.21
C VAL A 274 2.38 -12.84 -0.55
N SER A 275 3.47 -13.47 -0.96
CA SER A 275 4.51 -12.82 -1.77
C SER A 275 3.92 -12.26 -3.06
N ALA A 276 3.07 -13.03 -3.76
CA ALA A 276 2.38 -12.56 -4.94
C ALA A 276 1.51 -11.32 -4.66
N LEU A 277 0.76 -11.30 -3.55
CA LEU A 277 -0.09 -10.17 -3.20
C LEU A 277 0.74 -8.91 -2.87
N ILE A 278 1.79 -9.05 -2.03
CA ILE A 278 2.64 -7.93 -1.60
C ILE A 278 3.29 -7.26 -2.82
N HIS A 279 3.85 -8.04 -3.74
CA HIS A 279 4.68 -7.53 -4.83
C HIS A 279 3.91 -7.17 -6.10
N ALA A 280 2.85 -7.93 -6.46
CA ALA A 280 2.16 -7.70 -7.72
C ALA A 280 1.24 -6.49 -7.72
N ALA A 281 0.40 -6.32 -6.69
CA ALA A 281 -0.71 -5.36 -6.76
C ALA A 281 -0.82 -4.42 -5.56
N THR A 282 -0.07 -4.64 -4.47
CA THR A 282 -0.42 -3.98 -3.21
C THR A 282 0.74 -3.20 -2.59
N MET A 283 1.49 -3.77 -1.64
CA MET A 283 2.37 -3.01 -0.77
C MET A 283 3.44 -2.19 -1.51
N VAL A 284 4.15 -2.81 -2.46
CA VAL A 284 5.20 -2.13 -3.22
C VAL A 284 4.61 -1.04 -4.12
N LYS A 285 3.42 -1.29 -4.67
CA LYS A 285 2.70 -0.33 -5.53
C LYS A 285 2.03 0.79 -4.74
N ALA A 286 1.88 0.66 -3.40
CA ALA A 286 1.36 1.75 -2.56
C ALA A 286 2.27 2.99 -2.61
N GLY A 287 3.61 2.82 -2.64
CA GLY A 287 4.54 3.94 -2.79
C GLY A 287 4.44 4.61 -4.15
N VAL A 288 4.30 3.82 -5.23
CA VAL A 288 4.06 4.35 -6.58
C VAL A 288 2.73 5.13 -6.62
N PHE A 289 1.68 4.58 -6.02
CA PHE A 289 0.39 5.24 -5.92
C PHE A 289 0.45 6.55 -5.14
N LEU A 290 1.19 6.59 -4.02
CA LEU A 290 1.38 7.81 -3.23
C LEU A 290 2.01 8.93 -4.08
N VAL A 291 3.07 8.61 -4.82
CA VAL A 291 3.75 9.58 -5.71
C VAL A 291 2.81 10.02 -6.84
N ALA A 292 2.06 9.10 -7.43
CA ALA A 292 1.08 9.42 -8.47
C ALA A 292 -0.07 10.28 -7.93
N ARG A 293 -0.56 10.00 -6.71
CA ARG A 293 -1.63 10.75 -6.05
C ARG A 293 -1.20 12.18 -5.72
N LEU A 294 0.03 12.37 -5.26
CA LEU A 294 0.59 13.69 -4.95
C LEU A 294 1.21 14.38 -6.19
N GLY A 295 1.35 13.65 -7.30
CA GLY A 295 1.94 14.14 -8.54
C GLY A 295 1.34 15.45 -9.02
N PRO A 296 -0.01 15.57 -9.18
CA PRO A 296 -0.64 16.81 -9.62
C PRO A 296 -0.27 18.01 -8.74
N LEU A 297 -0.22 17.82 -7.41
CA LEU A 297 0.18 18.86 -6.47
C LEU A 297 1.65 19.25 -6.67
N PHE A 298 2.56 18.29 -6.66
CA PHE A 298 3.99 18.55 -6.78
C PHE A 298 4.38 19.15 -8.14
N PHE A 299 3.78 18.67 -9.23
CA PHE A 299 4.00 19.25 -10.56
C PHE A 299 3.45 20.68 -10.67
N ALA A 300 2.27 20.96 -10.09
CA ALA A 300 1.74 22.32 -10.07
C ALA A 300 2.64 23.28 -9.29
N LEU A 301 3.15 22.86 -8.13
CA LEU A 301 4.07 23.63 -7.32
C LEU A 301 5.44 23.82 -8.02
N GLY A 302 5.94 22.81 -8.73
CA GLY A 302 7.16 22.89 -9.53
C GLY A 302 6.99 23.85 -10.71
N ALA A 303 5.91 23.75 -11.46
CA ALA A 303 5.60 24.63 -12.59
C ALA A 303 5.41 26.11 -12.18
N ALA A 304 4.93 26.33 -10.95
CA ALA A 304 4.82 27.67 -10.35
C ALA A 304 6.16 28.19 -9.80
N GLY A 305 7.25 27.40 -9.83
CA GLY A 305 8.54 27.75 -9.24
C GLY A 305 8.56 27.80 -7.71
N ILE A 306 7.54 27.21 -7.05
CA ILE A 306 7.39 27.16 -5.59
C ILE A 306 8.17 25.97 -5.01
N LEU A 307 8.05 24.79 -5.64
CA LEU A 307 8.80 23.59 -5.29
C LEU A 307 10.09 23.53 -6.14
N ALA A 308 11.23 23.45 -5.48
CA ALA A 308 12.52 23.40 -6.18
C ALA A 308 12.71 22.07 -6.93
N ASP A 309 13.38 22.12 -8.09
CA ASP A 309 13.71 20.96 -8.94
C ASP A 309 14.46 19.85 -8.20
N GLN A 310 15.17 20.21 -7.13
CA GLN A 310 15.89 19.28 -6.25
C GLN A 310 15.01 18.12 -5.72
N PHE A 311 13.72 18.35 -5.49
CA PHE A 311 12.81 17.28 -5.07
C PHE A 311 12.66 16.21 -6.16
N PHE A 312 12.48 16.63 -7.42
CA PHE A 312 12.32 15.70 -8.53
C PHE A 312 13.64 14.97 -8.84
N GLU A 313 14.77 15.65 -8.70
CA GLU A 313 16.10 15.05 -8.81
C GLU A 313 16.32 13.96 -7.75
N ILE A 314 15.94 14.20 -6.49
CA ILE A 314 16.04 13.19 -5.42
C ILE A 314 15.23 11.94 -5.76
N ILE A 315 13.98 12.08 -6.21
CA ILE A 315 13.13 10.93 -6.62
C ILE A 315 13.80 10.16 -7.76
N ALA A 316 14.29 10.87 -8.79
CA ALA A 316 14.94 10.24 -9.95
C ALA A 316 16.20 9.48 -9.54
N TRP A 317 17.06 10.07 -8.70
CA TRP A 317 18.26 9.41 -8.22
C TRP A 317 17.97 8.20 -7.34
N VAL A 318 17.03 8.29 -6.42
CA VAL A 318 16.62 7.15 -5.58
C VAL A 318 16.11 6.01 -6.46
N GLY A 319 15.28 6.30 -7.47
CA GLY A 319 14.78 5.30 -8.41
C GLY A 319 15.90 4.65 -9.24
N ALA A 320 16.80 5.45 -9.81
CA ALA A 320 17.91 4.97 -10.63
C ALA A 320 18.90 4.10 -9.83
N ILE A 321 19.27 4.52 -8.64
CA ILE A 321 20.16 3.76 -7.73
C ILE A 321 19.47 2.46 -7.31
N THR A 322 18.18 2.50 -6.96
CA THR A 322 17.42 1.30 -6.59
C THR A 322 17.39 0.30 -7.72
N ALA A 323 17.04 0.73 -8.94
CA ALA A 323 16.98 -0.14 -10.11
C ALA A 323 18.33 -0.82 -10.39
N LEU A 324 19.45 -0.06 -10.33
CA LEU A 324 20.79 -0.60 -10.53
C LEU A 324 21.18 -1.61 -9.46
N LEU A 325 20.96 -1.26 -8.17
CA LEU A 325 21.31 -2.14 -7.06
C LEU A 325 20.50 -3.44 -7.07
N LEU A 326 19.17 -3.36 -7.26
CA LEU A 326 18.32 -4.54 -7.26
C LEU A 326 18.59 -5.43 -8.48
N ALA A 327 18.85 -4.87 -9.67
CA ALA A 327 19.23 -5.65 -10.84
C ALA A 327 20.55 -6.41 -10.62
N THR A 328 21.57 -5.79 -10.02
CA THR A 328 22.84 -6.45 -9.70
C THR A 328 22.68 -7.53 -8.64
N GLN A 329 21.86 -7.30 -7.60
CA GLN A 329 21.55 -8.29 -6.57
C GLN A 329 20.76 -9.49 -7.13
N GLY A 330 19.86 -9.25 -8.10
CA GLY A 330 19.12 -10.31 -8.80
C GLY A 330 20.03 -11.30 -9.53
N MET A 331 21.12 -10.83 -10.13
CA MET A 331 22.06 -11.69 -10.86
C MET A 331 22.84 -12.69 -9.98
N VAL A 332 23.04 -12.36 -8.71
CA VAL A 332 23.83 -13.18 -7.78
C VAL A 332 22.98 -13.96 -6.76
N ASN A 333 21.67 -13.80 -6.80
CA ASN A 333 20.78 -14.41 -5.83
C ASN A 333 20.57 -15.90 -6.14
N PRO A 334 20.77 -16.81 -5.17
CA PRO A 334 20.60 -18.25 -5.37
C PRO A 334 19.13 -18.71 -5.41
N GLU A 335 18.21 -17.85 -5.00
CA GLU A 335 16.79 -18.17 -4.94
C GLU A 335 16.03 -17.60 -6.14
N ILE A 336 15.34 -18.47 -6.88
CA ILE A 336 14.64 -18.08 -8.12
C ILE A 336 13.50 -17.08 -7.84
N LYS A 337 12.84 -17.18 -6.68
CA LYS A 337 11.80 -16.22 -6.27
C LYS A 337 12.37 -14.82 -6.09
N ASN A 338 13.53 -14.70 -5.45
CA ASN A 338 14.21 -13.43 -5.24
C ASN A 338 14.72 -12.85 -6.56
N CYS A 339 15.28 -13.71 -7.44
CA CYS A 339 15.75 -13.30 -8.75
C CYS A 339 14.61 -12.70 -9.60
N LEU A 340 13.46 -13.39 -9.67
CA LEU A 340 12.28 -12.90 -10.39
C LEU A 340 11.73 -11.59 -9.81
N LEU A 341 11.75 -11.44 -8.49
CA LEU A 341 11.29 -10.23 -7.82
C LEU A 341 12.10 -9.00 -8.23
N TYR A 342 13.43 -9.10 -8.19
CA TYR A 342 14.31 -8.00 -8.56
C TYR A 342 14.23 -7.55 -10.02
N THR A 343 13.74 -8.41 -10.89
CA THR A 343 13.55 -8.09 -12.30
C THR A 343 12.14 -7.59 -12.63
N SER A 344 11.18 -7.73 -11.72
CA SER A 344 9.77 -7.39 -11.95
C SER A 344 9.28 -6.20 -11.14
N ASP A 345 9.92 -5.83 -10.04
CA ASP A 345 9.57 -4.69 -9.19
C ASP A 345 10.51 -3.49 -9.38
#